data_4482c30aecd552818cc16708a6851bbe
#
_entry.id   4482c30aecd552818cc16708a6851bbe
#
_cell.length_a   1.000
_cell.length_b   1.000
_cell.length_c   1.000
_cell.angle_alpha   90.00
_cell.angle_beta   90.00
_cell.angle_gamma   90.00
#
_symmetry.space_group_name_H-M   'P 1'
#
loop_
_entity.id
_entity.type
_entity.pdbx_description
1 polymer ?
#
loop_
_entity_poly.entity_id
_entity_poly.type
_entity_poly.pdbx_seq_one_letter_code
_entity_poly.pdbx_strand_id
1 'polypeptide(L)'
;MVIVSRYAQGAKSYDDDAITAFGNKLFTTSISLLHGFHYTDAMVIYRIYSTKLIKELDLDKDESYETEEKLFGTNISWEPLLSIRAAKRGLKIAEIPGDEPARDGGERKLQVLRWGAAYMYQNIREIFVWK
;
A
#
# COMPACT_ATOMS: atom_id res chain seq x y z
N MET A 1 10.79 -3.53 -8.71
CA MET A 1 10.21 -2.32 -8.10
C MET A 1 11.13 -1.81 -7.01
N VAL A 2 11.29 -0.50 -6.88
CA VAL A 2 12.00 0.14 -5.76
C VAL A 2 11.02 1.05 -5.04
N ILE A 3 11.02 0.99 -3.71
CA ILE A 3 10.16 1.77 -2.83
C ILE A 3 11.04 2.66 -1.96
N VAL A 4 10.65 3.92 -1.78
CA VAL A 4 11.27 4.83 -0.80
C VAL A 4 10.49 4.69 0.50
N SER A 5 11.04 3.90 1.43
CA SER A 5 10.38 3.60 2.71
C SER A 5 10.66 4.67 3.76
N ARG A 6 9.61 5.13 4.42
CA ARG A 6 9.67 6.08 5.53
C ARG A 6 10.11 5.45 6.85
N TYR A 7 10.15 4.12 6.89
CA TYR A 7 10.43 3.34 8.10
C TYR A 7 11.66 2.43 7.98
N ALA A 8 12.38 2.46 6.83
CA ALA A 8 13.60 1.70 6.62
C ALA A 8 14.82 2.44 7.18
N GLN A 9 15.75 1.71 7.82
CA GLN A 9 17.09 2.17 8.17
C GLN A 9 17.17 3.56 8.84
N GLY A 10 16.21 3.90 9.74
CA GLY A 10 16.21 5.16 10.47
C GLY A 10 15.54 6.33 9.76
N ALA A 11 14.98 6.13 8.58
CA ALA A 11 14.09 7.11 7.94
C ALA A 11 12.88 7.42 8.83
N LYS A 12 12.31 8.60 8.67
CA LYS A 12 11.19 9.09 9.49
C LYS A 12 10.10 9.73 8.63
N SER A 13 8.86 9.47 9.01
CA SER A 13 7.72 10.26 8.56
C SER A 13 7.42 11.34 9.59
N TYR A 14 7.51 12.59 9.17
CA TYR A 14 7.13 13.74 9.98
C TYR A 14 5.68 14.18 9.75
N ASP A 15 5.00 13.59 8.74
CA ASP A 15 3.58 13.83 8.45
C ASP A 15 2.65 12.84 9.16
N ASP A 16 3.16 11.71 9.63
CA ASP A 16 2.35 10.69 10.30
C ASP A 16 2.06 11.03 11.76
N ASP A 17 0.78 10.95 12.13
CA ASP A 17 0.37 10.84 13.51
C ASP A 17 0.40 9.38 14.02
N ALA A 18 0.20 9.18 15.31
CA ALA A 18 0.25 7.86 15.94
C ALA A 18 -0.77 6.86 15.33
N ILE A 19 -1.94 7.35 14.92
CA ILE A 19 -3.01 6.53 14.33
C ILE A 19 -2.60 6.08 12.94
N THR A 20 -2.09 6.98 12.12
CA THR A 20 -1.64 6.68 10.76
C THR A 20 -0.42 5.75 10.76
N ALA A 21 0.55 6.02 11.62
CA ALA A 21 1.72 5.16 11.78
C ALA A 21 1.33 3.74 12.22
N PHE A 22 0.39 3.61 13.17
CA PHE A 22 -0.14 2.32 13.59
C PHE A 22 -0.87 1.61 12.44
N GLY A 23 -1.73 2.31 11.70
CA GLY A 23 -2.47 1.78 10.56
C GLY A 23 -1.51 1.30 9.46
N ASN A 24 -0.50 2.09 9.13
CA ASN A 24 0.51 1.71 8.16
C ASN A 24 1.30 0.46 8.59
N LYS A 25 1.71 0.40 9.86
CA LYS A 25 2.40 -0.77 10.42
C LYS A 25 1.53 -2.02 10.38
N LEU A 26 0.26 -1.92 10.78
CA LEU A 26 -0.69 -3.03 10.75
C LEU A 26 -0.86 -3.55 9.31
N PHE A 27 -1.09 -2.66 8.36
CA PHE A 27 -1.30 -2.99 6.96
C PHE A 27 -0.04 -3.60 6.33
N THR A 28 1.12 -2.97 6.52
CA THR A 28 2.41 -3.47 6.02
C THR A 28 2.74 -4.85 6.58
N THR A 29 2.49 -5.06 7.88
CA THR A 29 2.70 -6.37 8.52
C THR A 29 1.75 -7.42 7.93
N SER A 30 0.48 -7.09 7.74
CA SER A 30 -0.50 -8.03 7.17
C SER A 30 -0.15 -8.42 5.73
N ILE A 31 0.27 -7.48 4.88
CA ILE A 31 0.76 -7.80 3.52
C ILE A 31 1.98 -8.72 3.59
N SER A 32 2.92 -8.42 4.46
CA SER A 32 4.15 -9.22 4.60
C SER A 32 3.85 -10.66 4.99
N LEU A 33 2.93 -10.85 5.92
CA LEU A 33 2.54 -12.18 6.40
C LEU A 33 1.72 -12.97 5.38
N LEU A 34 0.80 -12.31 4.68
CA LEU A 34 -0.15 -12.97 3.78
C LEU A 34 0.42 -13.22 2.37
N HIS A 35 1.36 -12.39 1.92
CA HIS A 35 1.84 -12.42 0.54
C HIS A 35 3.35 -12.69 0.38
N GLY A 36 4.06 -12.91 1.48
CA GLY A 36 5.41 -13.51 1.45
C GLY A 36 6.57 -12.56 1.16
N PHE A 37 6.37 -11.24 1.14
CA PHE A 37 7.46 -10.27 1.06
C PHE A 37 7.51 -9.37 2.29
N HIS A 38 8.67 -9.22 2.90
CA HIS A 38 8.83 -8.42 4.10
C HIS A 38 9.02 -6.93 3.77
N TYR A 39 7.91 -6.18 3.77
CA TYR A 39 7.91 -4.74 3.62
C TYR A 39 8.22 -4.01 4.93
N THR A 40 8.88 -2.85 4.82
CA THR A 40 8.92 -1.85 5.89
C THR A 40 7.87 -0.74 5.67
N ASP A 41 7.48 -0.48 4.40
CA ASP A 41 6.44 0.49 4.05
C ASP A 41 5.68 0.08 2.77
N ALA A 42 4.59 -0.65 2.92
CA ALA A 42 3.79 -1.10 1.77
C ALA A 42 2.83 -0.03 1.22
N MET A 43 2.61 1.07 1.96
CA MET A 43 1.59 2.08 1.64
C MET A 43 2.15 3.35 0.97
N VAL A 44 3.47 3.51 0.93
CA VAL A 44 4.09 4.72 0.40
C VAL A 44 3.85 4.90 -1.10
N ILE A 45 3.65 6.13 -1.52
CA ILE A 45 3.43 6.51 -2.92
C ILE A 45 4.76 6.57 -3.70
N TYR A 46 5.86 6.97 -3.06
CA TYR A 46 7.17 7.12 -3.70
C TYR A 46 7.76 5.77 -4.08
N ARG A 47 7.58 5.40 -5.35
CA ARG A 47 8.10 4.15 -5.89
C ARG A 47 8.43 4.24 -7.37
N ILE A 48 9.37 3.42 -7.81
CA ILE A 48 9.76 3.28 -9.21
C ILE A 48 9.53 1.83 -9.63
N TYR A 49 8.85 1.63 -10.75
CA TYR A 49 8.56 0.32 -11.32
C TYR A 49 8.39 0.41 -12.85
N SER A 50 8.50 -0.72 -13.52
CA SER A 50 8.21 -0.79 -14.95
C SER A 50 6.72 -0.56 -15.21
N THR A 51 6.38 0.27 -16.21
CA THR A 51 4.99 0.48 -16.62
C THR A 51 4.28 -0.79 -17.10
N LYS A 52 5.04 -1.80 -17.51
CA LYS A 52 4.49 -3.12 -17.86
C LYS A 52 3.78 -3.79 -16.69
N LEU A 53 4.24 -3.54 -15.46
CA LEU A 53 3.64 -4.12 -14.25
C LEU A 53 2.17 -3.70 -14.06
N ILE A 54 1.75 -2.56 -14.59
CA ILE A 54 0.36 -2.12 -14.52
C ILE A 54 -0.56 -3.17 -15.15
N LYS A 55 -0.19 -3.66 -16.33
CA LYS A 55 -0.96 -4.69 -17.06
C LYS A 55 -0.69 -6.10 -16.54
N GLU A 56 0.56 -6.42 -16.23
CA GLU A 56 0.96 -7.74 -15.73
C GLU A 56 0.33 -8.08 -14.37
N LEU A 57 0.03 -7.05 -13.57
CA LEU A 57 -0.59 -7.18 -12.26
C LEU A 57 -2.07 -6.75 -12.25
N ASP A 58 -2.69 -6.57 -13.43
CA ASP A 58 -4.11 -6.17 -13.57
C ASP A 58 -4.49 -4.92 -12.75
N LEU A 59 -3.57 -3.95 -12.66
CA LEU A 59 -3.79 -2.72 -11.88
C LEU A 59 -4.63 -1.68 -12.63
N ASP A 60 -4.77 -1.83 -13.94
CA ASP A 60 -5.60 -1.00 -14.81
C ASP A 60 -7.03 -1.54 -15.00
N LYS A 61 -7.39 -2.60 -14.28
CA LYS A 61 -8.71 -3.21 -14.36
C LYS A 61 -9.61 -2.74 -13.23
N ASP A 62 -10.79 -2.24 -13.56
CA ASP A 62 -11.79 -1.77 -12.59
C ASP A 62 -12.22 -2.87 -11.61
N GLU A 63 -12.30 -4.12 -12.08
CA GLU A 63 -12.64 -5.29 -11.26
C GLU A 63 -11.68 -5.52 -10.09
N SER A 64 -10.47 -4.96 -10.18
CA SER A 64 -9.47 -5.02 -9.10
C SER A 64 -9.85 -4.17 -7.88
N TYR A 65 -10.78 -3.21 -8.03
CA TYR A 65 -11.16 -2.21 -7.02
C TYR A 65 -12.65 -2.19 -6.72
N GLU A 66 -13.46 -2.54 -7.69
CA GLU A 66 -14.92 -2.34 -7.70
C GLU A 66 -15.63 -2.94 -6.47
N THR A 67 -15.17 -4.10 -5.98
CA THR A 67 -15.78 -4.76 -4.82
C THR A 67 -15.60 -3.93 -3.56
N GLU A 68 -14.38 -3.48 -3.29
CA GLU A 68 -14.04 -2.66 -2.13
C GLU A 68 -14.71 -1.30 -2.20
N GLU A 69 -14.67 -0.68 -3.37
CA GLU A 69 -15.26 0.63 -3.60
C GLU A 69 -16.78 0.63 -3.39
N LYS A 70 -17.47 -0.41 -3.89
CA LYS A 70 -18.91 -0.59 -3.66
C LYS A 70 -19.24 -0.89 -2.21
N LEU A 71 -18.48 -1.79 -1.58
CA LEU A 71 -18.76 -2.23 -0.21
C LEU A 71 -18.53 -1.12 0.82
N PHE A 72 -17.46 -0.35 0.65
CA PHE A 72 -17.10 0.72 1.57
C PHE A 72 -17.54 2.10 1.10
N GLY A 73 -18.09 2.24 -0.10
CA GLY A 73 -18.56 3.50 -0.69
C GLY A 73 -17.45 4.55 -0.80
N THR A 74 -16.26 4.16 -1.18
CA THR A 74 -15.07 5.02 -1.28
C THR A 74 -14.16 4.56 -2.41
N ASN A 75 -13.48 5.48 -3.05
CA ASN A 75 -12.44 5.10 -4.01
C ASN A 75 -11.16 4.75 -3.25
N ILE A 76 -10.45 3.74 -3.71
CA ILE A 76 -9.18 3.29 -3.14
C ILE A 76 -8.04 3.50 -4.15
N SER A 77 -6.86 3.74 -3.63
CA SER A 77 -5.69 3.89 -4.46
C SER A 77 -5.05 2.54 -4.81
N TRP A 78 -4.29 2.50 -5.86
CA TRP A 78 -3.71 1.29 -6.44
C TRP A 78 -2.37 0.86 -5.84
N GLU A 79 -1.70 1.75 -5.09
CA GLU A 79 -0.39 1.46 -4.51
C GLU A 79 -0.40 0.27 -3.54
N PRO A 80 -1.40 0.12 -2.66
CA PRO A 80 -1.50 -1.06 -1.81
C PRO A 80 -1.65 -2.34 -2.62
N LEU A 81 -2.49 -2.33 -3.65
CA LEU A 81 -2.69 -3.48 -4.52
C LEU A 81 -1.42 -3.84 -5.30
N LEU A 82 -0.68 -2.84 -5.78
CA LEU A 82 0.64 -3.06 -6.39
C LEU A 82 1.59 -3.77 -5.43
N SER A 83 1.63 -3.35 -4.15
CA SER A 83 2.47 -4.03 -3.14
C SER A 83 2.05 -5.48 -2.94
N ILE A 84 0.75 -5.74 -2.81
CA ILE A 84 0.20 -7.09 -2.63
C ILE A 84 0.55 -8.00 -3.81
N ARG A 85 0.23 -7.57 -5.02
CA ARG A 85 0.41 -8.40 -6.23
C ARG A 85 1.87 -8.55 -6.63
N ALA A 86 2.71 -7.53 -6.39
CA ALA A 86 4.15 -7.64 -6.56
C ALA A 86 4.77 -8.69 -5.62
N ALA A 87 4.33 -8.72 -4.36
CA ALA A 87 4.76 -9.74 -3.40
C ALA A 87 4.30 -11.14 -3.83
N LYS A 88 3.03 -11.32 -4.18
CA LYS A 88 2.47 -12.61 -4.65
C LYS A 88 3.19 -13.16 -5.88
N ARG A 89 3.61 -12.30 -6.81
CA ARG A 89 4.38 -12.69 -8.00
C ARG A 89 5.86 -12.93 -7.71
N GLY A 90 6.31 -12.72 -6.47
CA GLY A 90 7.74 -12.88 -6.13
C GLY A 90 8.64 -11.92 -6.91
N LEU A 91 8.16 -10.71 -7.21
CA LEU A 91 8.95 -9.72 -7.95
C LEU A 91 10.15 -9.27 -7.12
N LYS A 92 11.21 -8.88 -7.81
CA LYS A 92 12.36 -8.23 -7.16
C LYS A 92 11.92 -6.86 -6.65
N ILE A 93 11.87 -6.72 -5.33
CA ILE A 93 11.49 -5.49 -4.63
C ILE A 93 12.68 -5.06 -3.78
N ALA A 94 13.00 -3.78 -3.81
CA ALA A 94 14.00 -3.17 -2.93
C ALA A 94 13.37 -1.97 -2.22
N GLU A 95 13.74 -1.76 -0.98
CA GLU A 95 13.37 -0.58 -0.21
C GLU A 95 14.62 0.23 0.10
N ILE A 96 14.53 1.54 -0.12
CA ILE A 96 15.57 2.50 0.25
C ILE A 96 14.99 3.49 1.28
N PRO A 97 15.79 3.92 2.28
CA PRO A 97 15.30 4.87 3.27
C PRO A 97 15.06 6.25 2.64
N GLY A 98 14.01 6.93 3.06
CA GLY A 98 13.73 8.30 2.68
C GLY A 98 12.77 8.95 3.66
N ASP A 99 13.15 10.12 4.16
CA ASP A 99 12.32 10.88 5.07
C ASP A 99 11.12 11.49 4.34
N GLU A 100 9.98 11.49 5.00
CA GLU A 100 8.79 12.22 4.57
C GLU A 100 8.72 13.53 5.36
N PRO A 101 8.79 14.70 4.72
CA PRO A 101 8.70 15.98 5.41
C PRO A 101 7.31 16.18 6.00
N ALA A 102 7.22 17.05 7.01
CA ALA A 102 5.94 17.50 7.53
C ALA A 102 5.16 18.22 6.42
N ARG A 103 3.85 18.12 6.47
CA ARG A 103 2.95 18.75 5.50
C ARG A 103 3.00 20.26 5.58
N ASP A 104 3.13 20.90 4.42
CA ASP A 104 3.08 22.37 4.30
C ASP A 104 1.63 22.87 4.30
N GLY A 105 0.92 22.71 5.43
CA GLY A 105 -0.46 23.18 5.61
C GLY A 105 -1.52 22.23 5.06
N GLY A 106 -2.79 22.58 5.29
CA GLY A 106 -3.95 21.81 4.91
C GLY A 106 -4.35 20.73 5.92
N GLU A 107 -5.61 20.32 5.86
CA GLU A 107 -6.13 19.22 6.68
C GLU A 107 -5.97 17.88 5.98
N ARG A 108 -5.72 16.83 6.78
CA ARG A 108 -5.69 15.46 6.27
C ARG A 108 -7.07 15.03 5.81
N LYS A 109 -7.23 14.79 4.52
CA LYS A 109 -8.50 14.32 3.93
C LYS A 109 -8.72 12.82 4.09
N LEU A 110 -7.78 12.10 4.70
CA LEU A 110 -7.80 10.66 4.82
C LEU A 110 -8.90 10.22 5.81
N GLN A 111 -9.88 9.48 5.33
CA GLN A 111 -10.86 8.78 6.17
C GLN A 111 -10.24 7.46 6.66
N VAL A 112 -9.36 7.57 7.66
CA VAL A 112 -8.45 6.48 8.09
C VAL A 112 -9.18 5.16 8.32
N LEU A 113 -10.32 5.18 9.03
CA LEU A 113 -11.06 3.96 9.34
C LEU A 113 -11.69 3.32 8.10
N ARG A 114 -12.30 4.14 7.25
CA ARG A 114 -13.02 3.67 6.07
C ARG A 114 -12.06 3.10 5.01
N TRP A 115 -11.02 3.84 4.72
CA TRP A 115 -9.99 3.39 3.77
C TRP A 115 -9.17 2.23 4.33
N GLY A 116 -8.85 2.28 5.62
CA GLY A 116 -8.16 1.19 6.29
C GLY A 116 -8.94 -0.12 6.22
N ALA A 117 -10.26 -0.07 6.41
CA ALA A 117 -11.13 -1.24 6.27
C ALA A 117 -11.18 -1.76 4.82
N ALA A 118 -11.29 -0.85 3.83
CA ALA A 118 -11.30 -1.22 2.42
C ALA A 118 -9.98 -1.90 2.00
N TYR A 119 -8.85 -1.33 2.37
CA TYR A 119 -7.53 -1.92 2.07
C TYR A 119 -7.29 -3.23 2.80
N MET A 120 -7.74 -3.37 4.04
CA MET A 120 -7.62 -4.63 4.77
C MET A 120 -8.48 -5.73 4.13
N TYR A 121 -9.69 -5.40 3.71
CA TYR A 121 -10.55 -6.32 2.97
C TYR A 121 -9.89 -6.73 1.65
N GLN A 122 -9.37 -5.78 0.86
CA GLN A 122 -8.65 -6.05 -0.39
C GLN A 122 -7.45 -6.98 -0.15
N ASN A 123 -6.66 -6.73 0.89
CA ASN A 123 -5.51 -7.55 1.25
C ASN A 123 -5.89 -9.01 1.52
N ILE A 124 -7.00 -9.25 2.22
CA ILE A 124 -7.51 -10.60 2.49
C ILE A 124 -8.11 -11.21 1.23
N ARG A 125 -8.93 -10.46 0.47
CA ARG A 125 -9.54 -10.92 -0.77
C ARG A 125 -8.51 -11.41 -1.78
N GLU A 126 -7.41 -10.69 -1.91
CA GLU A 126 -6.34 -11.02 -2.85
C GLU A 126 -5.69 -12.39 -2.58
N ILE A 127 -5.84 -12.97 -1.39
CA ILE A 127 -5.39 -14.35 -1.12
C ILE A 127 -6.13 -15.33 -2.03
N PHE A 128 -7.41 -15.11 -2.27
CA PHE A 128 -8.32 -16.07 -2.92
C PHE A 128 -8.59 -15.76 -4.39
N VAL A 129 -8.63 -14.48 -4.75
CA VAL A 129 -9.17 -14.03 -6.05
C VAL A 129 -8.09 -13.91 -7.11
N TRP A 130 -6.97 -13.29 -6.80
CA TRP A 130 -5.91 -13.07 -7.77
C TRP A 130 -4.78 -14.10 -7.61
N LYS A 131 -4.38 -14.78 -8.72
CA LYS A 131 -3.37 -15.86 -8.71
C LYS A 131 -2.12 -15.47 -9.50
#